data_4a39e8fc941650f54846c5e362727c82
#
_entry.id   4a39e8fc941650f54846c5e362727c82
#
_cell.length_a   1.000
_cell.length_b   1.000
_cell.length_c   1.000
_cell.angle_alpha   90.00
_cell.angle_beta   90.00
_cell.angle_gamma   90.00
#
_symmetry.space_group_name_H-M   'P 1'
#
loop_
_entity.id
_entity.type
_entity.pdbx_description
1 polymer ?
#
loop_
_entity_poly.entity_id
_entity_poly.type
_entity_poly.pdbx_seq_one_letter_code
_entity_poly.pdbx_strand_id
1 'polypeptide(L)'
;MSGWMTRRHGLQALAGATLAAWSTPWSAWAQGAAAERRTSPTPRLVSVHSSLTETIYRLGAQDTLVGTDTTSTFPEAAQRTRKVGYMRTLSAEGLLALQPTAVLATDEAGPPVVLAQLRQAGVPVHLVPSTLRFDDVLAKVRLVAQLTGREAQGRALVAQLQAEWHAVQAQATSPATPSRAGAPRVMFVMAHGGGAMTAGRDTSAHAMLQLAGARNALEQVQGFRALNAESVVLAQPDVVLTTTESLAFLGGAERLWQQAGLSQTPAARHQRLLAFDGMALLGFGPRMPSVLTQLQRQLA
;
A
#
# COMPACT_ATOMS: atom_id res chain seq x y z
N MET A 1 -69.09 59.94 36.91
CA MET A 1 -70.12 60.64 36.08
C MET A 1 -70.33 59.73 34.91
N SER A 2 -71.40 59.06 34.94
CA SER A 2 -72.60 59.04 34.08
C SER A 2 -72.27 58.53 32.67
N GLY A 3 -72.85 57.61 32.10
CA GLY A 3 -74.13 56.92 32.34
C GLY A 3 -74.49 56.14 31.08
N TRP A 4 -75.06 55.01 31.29
CA TRP A 4 -76.35 54.56 30.83
C TRP A 4 -76.48 54.10 29.35
N MET A 5 -76.74 52.82 29.21
CA MET A 5 -78.04 52.15 28.89
C MET A 5 -78.57 52.47 27.47
N THR A 6 -79.12 51.60 26.69
CA THR A 6 -79.97 50.42 26.85
C THR A 6 -80.32 49.84 25.47
N ARG A 7 -80.61 48.53 25.46
CA ARG A 7 -81.76 47.83 24.80
C ARG A 7 -81.82 47.75 23.27
N ARG A 8 -82.06 46.68 22.71
CA ARG A 8 -82.96 45.53 22.74
C ARG A 8 -83.37 45.14 21.31
N HIS A 9 -83.51 43.84 21.10
CA HIS A 9 -84.41 43.09 20.16
C HIS A 9 -84.18 43.28 18.65
N GLY A 10 -84.06 42.25 17.92
CA GLY A 10 -85.00 41.30 17.51
C GLY A 10 -84.56 40.37 16.39
N LEU A 11 -84.90 39.13 16.59
CA LEU A 11 -85.48 38.15 15.71
C LEU A 11 -84.94 37.87 14.29
N GLN A 12 -84.41 36.66 14.17
CA GLN A 12 -84.74 35.60 13.19
C GLN A 12 -84.61 35.90 11.70
N ALA A 13 -83.82 35.14 11.03
CA ALA A 13 -84.25 34.18 9.99
C ALA A 13 -83.15 33.39 9.37
N LEU A 14 -83.41 32.14 9.25
CA LEU A 14 -82.72 31.04 8.53
C LEU A 14 -82.24 31.43 7.12
N ALA A 15 -80.99 30.97 6.79
CA ALA A 15 -80.68 30.41 5.49
C ALA A 15 -79.35 29.64 5.55
N GLY A 16 -79.41 28.36 5.27
CA GLY A 16 -78.25 27.48 5.20
C GLY A 16 -77.39 27.83 3.99
N ALA A 17 -76.11 27.77 4.21
CA ALA A 17 -75.08 27.68 3.15
C ALA A 17 -74.05 26.68 3.56
N THR A 18 -74.01 25.61 2.83
CA THR A 18 -73.05 24.50 2.89
C THR A 18 -71.63 25.01 2.67
N LEU A 19 -70.79 24.96 3.68
CA LEU A 19 -69.35 25.13 3.56
C LEU A 19 -68.75 23.82 3.03
N ALA A 20 -68.48 23.78 1.73
CA ALA A 20 -67.63 22.77 1.13
C ALA A 20 -66.21 23.01 1.62
N ALA A 21 -65.76 22.14 2.51
CA ALA A 21 -64.37 22.08 2.96
C ALA A 21 -63.44 21.65 1.79
N TRP A 22 -62.72 22.59 1.29
CA TRP A 22 -61.57 22.27 0.42
C TRP A 22 -60.43 21.72 1.28
N SER A 23 -60.45 20.43 1.53
CA SER A 23 -59.29 19.67 2.03
C SER A 23 -58.37 19.41 0.84
N THR A 24 -57.42 20.29 0.60
CA THR A 24 -56.27 20.00 -0.27
C THR A 24 -55.39 18.99 0.42
N PRO A 25 -55.08 17.84 -0.20
CA PRO A 25 -54.14 16.91 0.38
C PRO A 25 -52.73 17.49 0.24
N TRP A 26 -52.17 17.95 1.36
CA TRP A 26 -50.78 18.42 1.47
C TRP A 26 -49.77 17.26 1.47
N SER A 27 -50.18 16.07 1.07
CA SER A 27 -49.39 14.85 1.04
C SER A 27 -48.70 14.55 -0.30
N ALA A 28 -48.82 15.41 -1.32
CA ALA A 28 -48.22 15.14 -2.64
C ALA A 28 -46.79 15.69 -2.84
N TRP A 29 -46.23 16.40 -1.84
CA TRP A 29 -44.87 16.96 -1.95
C TRP A 29 -43.81 16.20 -1.16
N ALA A 30 -44.16 15.13 -0.47
CA ALA A 30 -43.23 14.34 0.34
C ALA A 30 -42.64 13.11 -0.39
N GLN A 31 -42.97 12.85 -1.65
CA GLN A 31 -42.53 11.70 -2.41
C GLN A 31 -41.50 12.01 -3.53
N GLY A 32 -40.96 13.23 -3.55
CA GLY A 32 -40.00 13.66 -4.57
C GLY A 32 -38.51 13.76 -4.08
N ALA A 33 -38.23 13.45 -2.82
CA ALA A 33 -36.89 13.47 -2.29
C ALA A 33 -36.33 12.06 -2.05
N ALA A 34 -36.59 11.13 -2.96
CA ALA A 34 -35.64 10.04 -3.18
C ALA A 34 -34.38 10.73 -3.73
N ALA A 35 -33.47 11.08 -2.81
CA ALA A 35 -32.16 11.61 -3.17
C ALA A 35 -31.59 10.68 -4.25
N GLU A 36 -31.57 11.14 -5.50
CA GLU A 36 -30.68 10.60 -6.51
C GLU A 36 -29.33 10.56 -5.84
N ARG A 37 -28.92 9.40 -5.35
CA ARG A 37 -27.54 9.12 -5.06
C ARG A 37 -26.84 9.37 -6.40
N ARG A 38 -26.30 10.57 -6.57
CA ARG A 38 -25.34 10.83 -7.64
C ARG A 38 -24.30 9.76 -7.47
N THR A 39 -24.36 8.73 -8.27
CA THR A 39 -23.28 7.76 -8.40
C THR A 39 -22.12 8.55 -8.95
N SER A 40 -21.26 9.04 -8.05
CA SER A 40 -20.00 9.61 -8.48
C SER A 40 -19.34 8.58 -9.39
N PRO A 41 -18.87 8.96 -10.56
CA PRO A 41 -18.25 7.99 -11.47
C PRO A 41 -17.16 7.25 -10.73
N THR A 42 -17.12 5.93 -10.90
CA THR A 42 -16.10 5.07 -10.28
C THR A 42 -14.72 5.67 -10.54
N PRO A 43 -13.89 5.86 -9.51
CA PRO A 43 -12.54 6.38 -9.70
C PRO A 43 -11.76 5.51 -10.69
N ARG A 44 -10.96 6.13 -11.53
CA ARG A 44 -10.07 5.48 -12.49
C ARG A 44 -8.63 5.69 -12.01
N LEU A 45 -8.13 4.75 -11.22
CA LEU A 45 -6.84 4.88 -10.57
C LEU A 45 -5.73 4.18 -11.35
N VAL A 46 -4.61 4.85 -11.48
CA VAL A 46 -3.35 4.21 -11.83
C VAL A 46 -2.52 4.05 -10.56
N SER A 47 -2.09 2.83 -10.28
CA SER A 47 -1.26 2.50 -9.12
C SER A 47 0.18 2.23 -9.57
N VAL A 48 1.10 3.05 -9.06
CA VAL A 48 2.53 2.97 -9.36
C VAL A 48 3.28 2.60 -8.09
N HIS A 49 3.42 1.37 -7.85
CA HIS A 49 4.14 0.62 -6.83
C HIS A 49 3.31 -0.57 -6.33
N SER A 50 3.98 -1.73 -6.19
CA SER A 50 3.37 -3.00 -5.76
C SER A 50 2.57 -2.89 -4.47
N SER A 51 3.08 -2.16 -3.45
CA SER A 51 2.42 -2.03 -2.16
C SER A 51 1.10 -1.25 -2.21
N LEU A 52 0.97 -0.27 -3.10
CA LEU A 52 -0.27 0.48 -3.33
C LEU A 52 -1.30 -0.41 -4.05
N THR A 53 -0.86 -1.13 -5.08
CA THR A 53 -1.70 -2.07 -5.81
C THR A 53 -2.23 -3.17 -4.87
N GLU A 54 -1.37 -3.77 -4.07
CA GLU A 54 -1.78 -4.76 -3.07
C GLU A 54 -2.80 -4.18 -2.07
N THR A 55 -2.59 -2.94 -1.62
CA THR A 55 -3.52 -2.24 -0.73
C THR A 55 -4.89 -2.05 -1.36
N ILE A 56 -4.95 -1.67 -2.64
CA ILE A 56 -6.22 -1.53 -3.39
C ILE A 56 -6.98 -2.86 -3.40
N TYR A 57 -6.30 -3.96 -3.68
CA TYR A 57 -6.91 -5.30 -3.65
C TYR A 57 -7.35 -5.71 -2.23
N ARG A 58 -6.55 -5.42 -1.21
CA ARG A 58 -6.90 -5.72 0.20
C ARG A 58 -8.14 -4.96 0.68
N LEU A 59 -8.41 -3.80 0.11
CA LEU A 59 -9.60 -2.99 0.40
C LEU A 59 -10.81 -3.36 -0.48
N GLY A 60 -10.68 -4.32 -1.41
CA GLY A 60 -11.74 -4.70 -2.33
C GLY A 60 -12.09 -3.59 -3.33
N ALA A 61 -11.09 -2.81 -3.75
CA ALA A 61 -11.27 -1.65 -4.65
C ALA A 61 -10.62 -1.85 -6.02
N GLN A 62 -10.31 -3.08 -6.41
CA GLN A 62 -9.62 -3.40 -7.67
C GLN A 62 -10.37 -2.92 -8.92
N ASP A 63 -11.69 -2.77 -8.85
CA ASP A 63 -12.51 -2.26 -9.97
C ASP A 63 -12.21 -0.79 -10.32
N THR A 64 -11.52 -0.08 -9.42
CA THR A 64 -11.04 1.28 -9.68
C THR A 64 -9.74 1.32 -10.49
N LEU A 65 -9.00 0.20 -10.61
CA LEU A 65 -7.72 0.15 -11.28
C LEU A 65 -7.85 0.14 -12.80
N VAL A 66 -7.26 1.14 -13.46
CA VAL A 66 -7.14 1.20 -14.92
C VAL A 66 -5.71 0.96 -15.41
N GLY A 67 -4.72 0.97 -14.52
CA GLY A 67 -3.33 0.67 -14.83
C GLY A 67 -2.49 0.42 -13.58
N THR A 68 -1.44 -0.39 -13.73
CA THR A 68 -0.45 -0.66 -12.68
C THR A 68 0.95 -0.67 -13.26
N ASP A 69 1.96 -0.38 -12.44
CA ASP A 69 3.35 -0.52 -12.86
C ASP A 69 3.81 -2.00 -12.95
N THR A 70 5.00 -2.24 -13.48
CA THR A 70 5.53 -3.60 -13.67
C THR A 70 5.88 -4.31 -12.35
N THR A 71 6.05 -3.59 -11.23
CA THR A 71 6.31 -4.19 -9.92
C THR A 71 5.04 -4.75 -9.27
N SER A 72 3.88 -4.38 -9.76
CA SER A 72 2.56 -4.79 -9.28
C SER A 72 2.21 -6.20 -9.77
N THR A 73 2.82 -7.22 -9.16
CA THR A 73 2.66 -8.64 -9.52
C THR A 73 1.72 -9.39 -8.59
N PHE A 74 1.43 -8.84 -7.42
CA PHE A 74 0.55 -9.47 -6.41
C PHE A 74 -0.67 -8.58 -6.09
N PRO A 75 -1.86 -9.18 -5.88
CA PRO A 75 -2.18 -10.59 -6.15
C PRO A 75 -2.07 -10.93 -7.65
N GLU A 76 -2.12 -12.21 -8.01
CA GLU A 76 -2.00 -12.64 -9.41
C GLU A 76 -2.95 -11.89 -10.35
N ALA A 77 -4.16 -11.56 -9.88
CA ALA A 77 -5.13 -10.78 -10.62
C ALA A 77 -4.60 -9.39 -11.06
N ALA A 78 -3.67 -8.79 -10.31
CA ALA A 78 -3.06 -7.50 -10.67
C ALA A 78 -2.20 -7.59 -11.93
N GLN A 79 -1.73 -8.77 -12.30
CA GLN A 79 -0.94 -8.97 -13.52
C GLN A 79 -1.77 -8.76 -14.79
N ARG A 80 -3.10 -8.94 -14.71
CA ARG A 80 -4.03 -8.72 -15.83
C ARG A 80 -4.34 -7.24 -16.05
N THR A 81 -4.05 -6.36 -15.07
CA THR A 81 -4.22 -4.92 -15.22
C THR A 81 -3.19 -4.37 -16.21
N ARG A 82 -3.61 -3.42 -17.06
CA ARG A 82 -2.72 -2.79 -18.05
C ARG A 82 -1.47 -2.24 -17.38
N LYS A 83 -0.29 -2.61 -17.90
CA LYS A 83 0.99 -2.13 -17.37
C LYS A 83 1.38 -0.80 -17.98
N VAL A 84 1.79 0.13 -17.10
CA VAL A 84 2.22 1.50 -17.46
C VAL A 84 3.75 1.67 -17.47
N GLY A 85 4.49 0.58 -17.39
CA GLY A 85 5.95 0.59 -17.34
C GLY A 85 6.51 0.46 -15.91
N TYR A 86 7.83 0.60 -15.79
CA TYR A 86 8.50 0.54 -14.49
C TYR A 86 8.37 1.87 -13.75
N MET A 87 8.14 1.82 -12.45
CA MET A 87 7.83 2.97 -11.62
C MET A 87 8.82 4.15 -11.73
N ARG A 88 10.10 3.88 -12.03
CA ARG A 88 11.15 4.91 -12.16
C ARG A 88 11.36 5.40 -13.59
N THR A 89 10.68 4.82 -14.59
CA THR A 89 10.79 5.15 -16.01
C THR A 89 9.41 5.27 -16.66
N LEU A 90 8.52 6.02 -16.00
CA LEU A 90 7.14 6.22 -16.46
C LEU A 90 7.09 7.10 -17.72
N SER A 91 5.99 7.00 -18.47
CA SER A 91 5.65 7.86 -19.60
C SER A 91 4.35 8.62 -19.31
N ALA A 92 4.37 9.94 -19.47
CA ALA A 92 3.16 10.75 -19.31
C ALA A 92 2.08 10.38 -20.32
N GLU A 93 2.45 10.15 -21.58
CA GLU A 93 1.54 9.74 -22.65
C GLU A 93 0.85 8.40 -22.31
N GLY A 94 1.64 7.39 -21.89
CA GLY A 94 1.11 6.08 -21.52
C GLY A 94 0.14 6.13 -20.34
N LEU A 95 0.39 7.03 -19.38
CA LEU A 95 -0.48 7.24 -18.22
C LEU A 95 -1.75 8.02 -18.63
N LEU A 96 -1.64 9.11 -19.37
CA LEU A 96 -2.77 9.94 -19.81
C LEU A 96 -3.71 9.20 -20.76
N ALA A 97 -3.19 8.30 -21.59
CA ALA A 97 -4.00 7.45 -22.49
C ALA A 97 -5.01 6.56 -21.72
N LEU A 98 -4.79 6.32 -20.42
CA LEU A 98 -5.72 5.59 -19.56
C LEU A 98 -6.83 6.48 -19.00
N GLN A 99 -6.80 7.78 -19.24
CA GLN A 99 -7.73 8.77 -18.70
C GLN A 99 -7.96 8.57 -17.17
N PRO A 100 -6.89 8.56 -16.36
CA PRO A 100 -7.02 8.34 -14.93
C PRO A 100 -7.65 9.56 -14.25
N THR A 101 -8.45 9.30 -13.21
CA THR A 101 -8.92 10.37 -12.31
C THR A 101 -7.88 10.71 -11.24
N ALA A 102 -6.94 9.80 -10.97
CA ALA A 102 -5.78 10.05 -10.12
C ALA A 102 -4.68 9.00 -10.35
N VAL A 103 -3.44 9.38 -10.06
CA VAL A 103 -2.28 8.49 -9.99
C VAL A 103 -1.80 8.40 -8.54
N LEU A 104 -1.69 7.18 -8.03
CA LEU A 104 -1.10 6.88 -6.73
C LEU A 104 0.31 6.36 -6.96
N ALA A 105 1.27 6.92 -6.24
CA ALA A 105 2.67 6.52 -6.36
C ALA A 105 3.40 6.71 -5.03
N THR A 106 4.59 6.12 -4.92
CA THR A 106 5.55 6.51 -3.88
C THR A 106 6.43 7.64 -4.39
N ASP A 107 7.14 8.32 -3.49
CA ASP A 107 8.09 9.39 -3.83
C ASP A 107 9.32 8.89 -4.62
N GLU A 108 9.48 7.58 -4.72
CA GLU A 108 10.48 6.95 -5.61
C GLU A 108 10.05 6.90 -7.09
N ALA A 109 8.78 7.23 -7.39
CA ALA A 109 8.27 7.21 -8.76
C ALA A 109 8.86 8.33 -9.60
N GLY A 110 9.09 8.06 -10.86
CA GLY A 110 9.68 9.05 -11.76
C GLY A 110 9.67 8.68 -13.23
N PRO A 111 10.27 9.52 -14.08
CA PRO A 111 11.01 10.75 -13.73
C PRO A 111 10.11 11.88 -13.18
N PRO A 112 10.66 12.81 -12.37
CA PRO A 112 9.86 13.90 -11.80
C PRO A 112 9.13 14.76 -12.85
N VAL A 113 9.71 14.92 -14.04
CA VAL A 113 9.10 15.65 -15.16
C VAL A 113 7.78 15.01 -15.60
N VAL A 114 7.67 13.68 -15.57
CA VAL A 114 6.42 12.97 -15.91
C VAL A 114 5.34 13.27 -14.89
N LEU A 115 5.68 13.26 -13.59
CA LEU A 115 4.73 13.59 -12.54
C LEU A 115 4.24 15.04 -12.64
N ALA A 116 5.12 15.97 -13.04
CA ALA A 116 4.76 17.35 -13.30
C ALA A 116 3.81 17.48 -14.51
N GLN A 117 4.09 16.77 -15.60
CA GLN A 117 3.22 16.75 -16.79
C GLN A 117 1.82 16.22 -16.49
N LEU A 118 1.69 15.17 -15.67
CA LEU A 118 0.39 14.67 -15.24
C LEU A 118 -0.40 15.74 -14.49
N ARG A 119 0.23 16.44 -13.54
CA ARG A 119 -0.41 17.53 -12.80
C ARG A 119 -0.84 18.68 -13.69
N GLN A 120 0.01 19.07 -14.66
CA GLN A 120 -0.32 20.10 -15.66
C GLN A 120 -1.49 19.69 -16.55
N ALA A 121 -1.65 18.39 -16.83
CA ALA A 121 -2.79 17.85 -17.56
C ALA A 121 -4.06 17.71 -16.70
N GLY A 122 -4.03 18.19 -15.44
CA GLY A 122 -5.17 18.14 -14.53
C GLY A 122 -5.37 16.80 -13.82
N VAL A 123 -4.42 15.86 -13.90
CA VAL A 123 -4.48 14.58 -13.21
C VAL A 123 -3.80 14.69 -11.83
N PRO A 124 -4.52 14.54 -10.72
CA PRO A 124 -3.95 14.51 -9.39
C PRO A 124 -2.94 13.37 -9.25
N VAL A 125 -1.76 13.67 -8.69
CA VAL A 125 -0.72 12.70 -8.38
C VAL A 125 -0.49 12.70 -6.88
N HIS A 126 -0.90 11.60 -6.22
CA HIS A 126 -0.76 11.40 -4.78
C HIS A 126 0.52 10.60 -4.52
N LEU A 127 1.46 11.22 -3.81
CA LEU A 127 2.72 10.59 -3.44
C LEU A 127 2.69 10.21 -1.97
N VAL A 128 3.08 8.96 -1.69
CA VAL A 128 3.29 8.47 -0.32
C VAL A 128 4.79 8.37 -0.08
N PRO A 129 5.31 8.87 1.06
CA PRO A 129 6.72 8.73 1.41
C PRO A 129 7.16 7.27 1.49
N SER A 130 8.42 7.02 1.10
CA SER A 130 9.11 5.73 1.23
C SER A 130 10.23 5.87 2.26
N THR A 131 9.87 6.07 3.53
CA THR A 131 10.85 6.22 4.63
C THR A 131 11.32 4.89 5.19
N LEU A 132 10.86 3.78 4.59
CA LEU A 132 11.16 2.40 4.99
C LEU A 132 10.75 2.08 6.43
N ARG A 133 9.61 2.64 6.86
CA ARG A 133 9.02 2.46 8.19
C ARG A 133 7.64 1.83 8.08
N PHE A 134 7.20 1.21 9.17
CA PHE A 134 5.85 0.65 9.25
C PHE A 134 4.76 1.72 9.07
N ASP A 135 5.02 2.95 9.49
CA ASP A 135 4.08 4.06 9.32
C ASP A 135 3.75 4.35 7.85
N ASP A 136 4.69 4.11 6.92
CA ASP A 136 4.44 4.25 5.47
C ASP A 136 3.39 3.26 5.00
N VAL A 137 3.37 2.04 5.56
CA VAL A 137 2.35 1.02 5.24
C VAL A 137 0.97 1.52 5.64
N LEU A 138 0.85 2.07 6.84
CA LEU A 138 -0.42 2.63 7.33
C LEU A 138 -0.87 3.86 6.55
N ALA A 139 0.08 4.72 6.14
CA ALA A 139 -0.20 5.89 5.30
C ALA A 139 -0.76 5.47 3.93
N LYS A 140 -0.17 4.45 3.30
CA LYS A 140 -0.67 3.88 2.03
C LYS A 140 -2.10 3.36 2.18
N VAL A 141 -2.40 2.62 3.25
CA VAL A 141 -3.75 2.09 3.51
C VAL A 141 -4.77 3.22 3.66
N ARG A 142 -4.44 4.27 4.43
CA ARG A 142 -5.34 5.41 4.65
C ARG A 142 -5.61 6.18 3.36
N LEU A 143 -4.57 6.46 2.58
CA LEU A 143 -4.69 7.17 1.30
C LEU A 143 -5.55 6.39 0.31
N VAL A 144 -5.28 5.10 0.13
CA VAL A 144 -6.05 4.25 -0.79
C VAL A 144 -7.50 4.15 -0.34
N ALA A 145 -7.75 3.96 0.96
CA ALA A 145 -9.10 3.91 1.50
C ALA A 145 -9.90 5.19 1.20
N GLN A 146 -9.29 6.36 1.41
CA GLN A 146 -9.89 7.65 1.11
C GLN A 146 -10.21 7.82 -0.38
N LEU A 147 -9.28 7.49 -1.28
CA LEU A 147 -9.45 7.68 -2.71
C LEU A 147 -10.43 6.69 -3.34
N THR A 148 -10.68 5.57 -2.67
CA THR A 148 -11.58 4.51 -3.17
C THR A 148 -12.93 4.47 -2.44
N GLY A 149 -13.18 5.36 -1.47
CA GLY A 149 -14.39 5.34 -0.65
C GLY A 149 -14.49 4.07 0.23
N ARG A 150 -13.35 3.52 0.66
CA ARG A 150 -13.26 2.30 1.47
C ARG A 150 -12.74 2.58 2.89
N GLU A 151 -13.14 3.70 3.49
CA GLU A 151 -12.61 4.15 4.79
C GLU A 151 -12.88 3.16 5.92
N ALA A 152 -14.04 2.49 5.92
CA ALA A 152 -14.35 1.48 6.92
C ALA A 152 -13.41 0.27 6.83
N GLN A 153 -13.20 -0.25 5.61
CA GLN A 153 -12.25 -1.32 5.33
C GLN A 153 -10.81 -0.87 5.64
N GLY A 154 -10.47 0.38 5.30
CA GLY A 154 -9.17 0.97 5.63
C GLY A 154 -8.90 1.00 7.12
N ARG A 155 -9.86 1.44 7.95
CA ARG A 155 -9.72 1.41 9.41
C ARG A 155 -9.53 -0.01 9.96
N ALA A 156 -10.30 -0.96 9.45
CA ALA A 156 -10.17 -2.36 9.84
C ALA A 156 -8.80 -2.93 9.48
N LEU A 157 -8.31 -2.68 8.26
CA LEU A 157 -6.99 -3.12 7.82
C LEU A 157 -5.86 -2.46 8.63
N VAL A 158 -5.95 -1.17 8.93
CA VAL A 158 -4.99 -0.47 9.80
C VAL A 158 -4.93 -1.12 11.17
N ALA A 159 -6.08 -1.40 11.81
CA ALA A 159 -6.12 -2.05 13.12
C ALA A 159 -5.50 -3.45 13.08
N GLN A 160 -5.80 -4.24 12.05
CA GLN A 160 -5.20 -5.55 11.84
C GLN A 160 -3.67 -5.46 11.73
N LEU A 161 -3.17 -4.59 10.84
CA LEU A 161 -1.72 -4.43 10.61
C LEU A 161 -1.00 -3.93 11.87
N GLN A 162 -1.62 -3.05 12.65
CA GLN A 162 -1.06 -2.61 13.93
C GLN A 162 -0.96 -3.76 14.94
N ALA A 163 -1.97 -4.61 15.04
CA ALA A 163 -1.92 -5.79 15.91
C ALA A 163 -0.80 -6.78 15.49
N GLU A 164 -0.70 -7.05 14.17
CA GLU A 164 0.38 -7.88 13.63
C GLU A 164 1.77 -7.26 13.89
N TRP A 165 1.90 -5.94 13.74
CA TRP A 165 3.14 -5.21 14.00
C TRP A 165 3.56 -5.28 15.47
N HIS A 166 2.62 -5.13 16.42
CA HIS A 166 2.89 -5.30 17.84
C HIS A 166 3.40 -6.71 18.16
N ALA A 167 2.87 -7.73 17.51
CA ALA A 167 3.36 -9.10 17.67
C ALA A 167 4.81 -9.26 17.16
N VAL A 168 5.16 -8.65 16.01
CA VAL A 168 6.53 -8.62 15.48
C VAL A 168 7.49 -7.95 16.47
N GLN A 169 7.11 -6.81 17.05
CA GLN A 169 7.93 -6.08 18.02
C GLN A 169 8.14 -6.88 19.30
N ALA A 170 7.10 -7.55 19.80
CA ALA A 170 7.19 -8.39 21.00
C ALA A 170 8.17 -9.56 20.79
N GLN A 171 8.21 -10.14 19.60
CA GLN A 171 9.19 -11.18 19.27
C GLN A 171 10.63 -10.63 19.25
N ALA A 172 10.83 -9.45 18.66
CA ALA A 172 12.15 -8.82 18.58
C ALA A 172 12.75 -8.45 19.96
N THR A 173 11.90 -8.21 20.96
CA THR A 173 12.31 -7.87 22.33
C THR A 173 12.30 -9.06 23.29
N SER A 174 12.01 -10.26 22.79
CA SER A 174 11.99 -11.46 23.62
C SER A 174 13.39 -11.79 24.17
N PRO A 175 13.51 -12.25 25.43
CA PRO A 175 14.79 -12.73 25.98
C PRO A 175 15.45 -13.85 25.17
N ALA A 176 14.67 -14.58 24.38
CA ALA A 176 15.15 -15.63 23.47
C ALA A 176 15.78 -15.06 22.18
N THR A 177 15.59 -13.77 21.90
CA THR A 177 16.19 -13.14 20.71
C THR A 177 17.68 -12.83 20.99
N PRO A 178 18.59 -13.26 20.10
CA PRO A 178 20.02 -12.95 20.28
C PRO A 178 20.26 -11.46 20.44
N SER A 179 21.16 -11.08 21.36
CA SER A 179 21.62 -9.70 21.44
C SER A 179 22.17 -9.26 20.09
N ARG A 180 22.19 -7.96 19.80
CA ARG A 180 22.73 -7.43 18.52
C ARG A 180 24.14 -7.97 18.18
N ALA A 181 24.95 -8.26 19.18
CA ALA A 181 26.27 -8.85 19.00
C ALA A 181 26.21 -10.31 18.53
N GLY A 182 25.22 -11.08 18.97
CA GLY A 182 24.99 -12.48 18.57
C GLY A 182 24.03 -12.68 17.41
N ALA A 183 23.46 -11.58 16.88
CA ALA A 183 22.52 -11.66 15.77
C ALA A 183 23.23 -12.14 14.48
N PRO A 184 22.57 -13.01 13.66
CA PRO A 184 23.16 -13.53 12.45
C PRO A 184 23.48 -12.40 11.46
N ARG A 185 24.61 -12.53 10.79
CA ARG A 185 25.02 -11.66 9.68
C ARG A 185 24.33 -12.15 8.41
N VAL A 186 23.43 -11.37 7.88
CA VAL A 186 22.65 -11.71 6.70
C VAL A 186 23.11 -10.86 5.52
N MET A 187 23.43 -11.50 4.41
CA MET A 187 23.69 -10.82 3.14
C MET A 187 22.47 -10.95 2.25
N PHE A 188 21.89 -9.82 1.86
CA PHE A 188 20.87 -9.81 0.84
C PHE A 188 21.50 -9.86 -0.55
N VAL A 189 21.04 -10.78 -1.39
CA VAL A 189 21.49 -10.92 -2.78
C VAL A 189 20.27 -10.98 -3.67
N MET A 190 20.23 -10.14 -4.69
CA MET A 190 19.23 -10.22 -5.75
C MET A 190 19.91 -10.28 -7.12
N ALA A 191 19.28 -10.98 -8.06
CA ALA A 191 19.75 -11.12 -9.44
C ALA A 191 18.60 -10.86 -10.42
N HIS A 192 18.91 -10.10 -11.45
CA HIS A 192 18.03 -9.79 -12.58
C HIS A 192 18.90 -9.42 -13.78
N GLY A 193 18.30 -9.01 -14.90
CA GLY A 193 18.98 -8.77 -16.20
C GLY A 193 20.28 -7.95 -16.19
N GLY A 194 20.60 -7.24 -15.10
CA GLY A 194 21.84 -6.49 -14.91
C GLY A 194 22.93 -7.22 -14.11
N GLY A 195 22.70 -8.48 -13.71
CA GLY A 195 23.61 -9.29 -12.88
C GLY A 195 23.21 -9.37 -11.41
N ALA A 196 24.09 -9.97 -10.58
CA ALA A 196 23.84 -10.10 -9.15
C ALA A 196 24.22 -8.81 -8.41
N MET A 197 23.34 -8.39 -7.49
CA MET A 197 23.51 -7.22 -6.64
C MET A 197 23.33 -7.58 -5.18
N THR A 198 23.90 -6.76 -4.31
CA THR A 198 23.70 -6.84 -2.86
C THR A 198 23.24 -5.50 -2.30
N ALA A 199 22.71 -5.51 -1.07
CA ALA A 199 22.14 -4.34 -0.42
C ALA A 199 22.94 -3.93 0.82
N GLY A 200 23.37 -2.69 0.83
CA GLY A 200 23.93 -2.00 2.00
C GLY A 200 22.90 -1.16 2.73
N ARG A 201 23.37 -0.16 3.50
CA ARG A 201 22.50 0.82 4.18
C ARG A 201 21.61 1.58 3.20
N ASP A 202 20.56 2.18 3.72
CA ASP A 202 19.60 3.00 2.97
C ASP A 202 18.89 2.21 1.86
N THR A 203 18.65 0.92 2.11
CA THR A 203 17.89 0.03 1.24
C THR A 203 16.74 -0.62 2.01
N SER A 204 15.67 -0.98 1.30
CA SER A 204 14.56 -1.73 1.87
C SER A 204 14.98 -3.07 2.46
N ALA A 205 15.95 -3.75 1.85
CA ALA A 205 16.51 -5.00 2.39
C ALA A 205 17.21 -4.75 3.73
N HIS A 206 18.03 -3.71 3.85
CA HIS A 206 18.68 -3.35 5.11
C HIS A 206 17.65 -3.04 6.20
N ALA A 207 16.65 -2.25 5.90
CA ALA A 207 15.58 -1.92 6.84
C ALA A 207 14.84 -3.17 7.32
N MET A 208 14.50 -4.10 6.42
CA MET A 208 13.85 -5.37 6.78
C MET A 208 14.74 -6.25 7.66
N LEU A 209 16.05 -6.34 7.38
CA LEU A 209 16.99 -7.06 8.23
C LEU A 209 17.06 -6.47 9.64
N GLN A 210 17.15 -5.14 9.77
CA GLN A 210 17.15 -4.48 11.07
C GLN A 210 15.85 -4.75 11.85
N LEU A 211 14.70 -4.66 11.19
CA LEU A 211 13.39 -4.91 11.80
C LEU A 211 13.22 -6.39 12.20
N ALA A 212 13.89 -7.30 11.51
CA ALA A 212 13.93 -8.71 11.85
C ALA A 212 14.93 -9.04 12.99
N GLY A 213 15.72 -8.06 13.46
CA GLY A 213 16.73 -8.28 14.50
C GLY A 213 18.04 -8.86 13.96
N ALA A 214 18.25 -8.90 12.65
CA ALA A 214 19.47 -9.37 12.02
C ALA A 214 20.48 -8.23 11.75
N ARG A 215 21.72 -8.60 11.51
CA ARG A 215 22.78 -7.68 11.06
C ARG A 215 22.93 -7.77 9.56
N ASN A 216 22.95 -6.64 8.88
CA ASN A 216 23.33 -6.64 7.47
C ASN A 216 24.85 -6.88 7.36
N ALA A 217 25.26 -7.94 6.67
CA ALA A 217 26.67 -8.29 6.48
C ALA A 217 27.46 -7.20 5.72
N LEU A 218 26.76 -6.31 5.01
CA LEU A 218 27.31 -5.18 4.25
C LEU A 218 26.80 -3.81 4.76
N GLU A 219 26.60 -3.65 6.06
CA GLU A 219 26.11 -2.38 6.64
C GLU A 219 27.06 -1.18 6.43
N GLN A 220 28.35 -1.42 6.12
CA GLN A 220 29.31 -0.35 5.79
C GLN A 220 29.12 0.20 4.36
N VAL A 221 28.41 -0.51 3.48
CA VAL A 221 28.13 -0.10 2.10
C VAL A 221 26.81 0.68 2.06
N GLN A 222 26.68 1.64 1.17
CA GLN A 222 25.46 2.41 0.96
C GLN A 222 24.76 2.01 -0.35
N GLY A 223 23.46 1.82 -0.29
CA GLY A 223 22.61 1.52 -1.45
C GLY A 223 22.83 0.10 -1.99
N PHE A 224 22.25 -0.15 -3.15
CA PHE A 224 22.48 -1.39 -3.89
C PHE A 224 23.77 -1.30 -4.67
N ARG A 225 24.58 -2.39 -4.66
CA ARG A 225 25.87 -2.50 -5.35
C ARG A 225 25.96 -3.82 -6.10
N ALA A 226 26.74 -3.85 -7.16
CA ALA A 226 27.09 -5.11 -7.81
C ALA A 226 27.77 -6.06 -6.80
N LEU A 227 27.38 -7.32 -6.80
CA LEU A 227 27.98 -8.35 -5.98
C LEU A 227 29.43 -8.59 -6.46
N ASN A 228 30.41 -8.53 -5.55
CA ASN A 228 31.79 -8.85 -5.86
C ASN A 228 32.40 -9.83 -4.82
N ALA A 229 33.31 -10.65 -5.26
CA ALA A 229 33.87 -11.75 -4.46
C ALA A 229 34.59 -11.26 -3.21
N GLU A 230 35.37 -10.19 -3.29
CA GLU A 230 36.13 -9.64 -2.16
C GLU A 230 35.21 -9.19 -1.03
N SER A 231 34.17 -8.37 -1.34
CA SER A 231 33.20 -7.93 -0.36
C SER A 231 32.43 -9.07 0.28
N VAL A 232 32.09 -10.11 -0.49
CA VAL A 232 31.38 -11.30 0.00
C VAL A 232 32.25 -12.09 0.97
N VAL A 233 33.51 -12.35 0.58
CA VAL A 233 34.46 -13.11 1.41
C VAL A 233 34.81 -12.36 2.71
N LEU A 234 34.97 -11.04 2.65
CA LEU A 234 35.25 -10.23 3.85
C LEU A 234 34.03 -10.15 4.77
N ALA A 235 32.81 -10.07 4.22
CA ALA A 235 31.58 -9.96 4.99
C ALA A 235 31.22 -11.24 5.75
N GLN A 236 31.69 -12.43 5.30
CA GLN A 236 31.44 -13.73 5.94
C GLN A 236 30.01 -13.90 6.44
N PRO A 237 28.97 -13.81 5.57
CA PRO A 237 27.59 -13.94 6.00
C PRO A 237 27.28 -15.32 6.56
N ASP A 238 26.46 -15.35 7.62
CA ASP A 238 25.95 -16.58 8.22
C ASP A 238 24.72 -17.10 7.46
N VAL A 239 24.00 -16.20 6.79
CA VAL A 239 22.78 -16.47 6.01
C VAL A 239 22.81 -15.62 4.74
N VAL A 240 22.37 -16.20 3.63
CA VAL A 240 22.02 -15.44 2.42
C VAL A 240 20.50 -15.32 2.34
N LEU A 241 20.01 -14.09 2.22
CA LEU A 241 18.60 -13.74 1.94
C LEU A 241 18.49 -13.34 0.48
N THR A 242 17.54 -13.91 -0.23
CA THR A 242 17.30 -13.60 -1.65
C THR A 242 15.81 -13.49 -1.96
N THR A 243 15.47 -13.22 -3.20
CA THR A 243 14.08 -13.25 -3.67
C THR A 243 13.80 -14.50 -4.49
N THR A 244 12.54 -14.95 -4.47
CA THR A 244 12.09 -16.10 -5.29
C THR A 244 12.29 -15.83 -6.78
N GLU A 245 12.12 -14.57 -7.21
CA GLU A 245 12.35 -14.14 -8.59
C GLU A 245 13.83 -14.21 -8.97
N SER A 246 14.72 -13.88 -8.03
CA SER A 246 16.18 -14.02 -8.24
C SER A 246 16.59 -15.49 -8.40
N LEU A 247 16.03 -16.38 -7.60
CA LEU A 247 16.28 -17.82 -7.75
C LEU A 247 15.75 -18.34 -9.08
N ALA A 248 14.54 -17.93 -9.46
CA ALA A 248 13.98 -18.32 -10.77
C ALA A 248 14.83 -17.79 -11.93
N PHE A 249 15.29 -16.53 -11.85
CA PHE A 249 16.16 -15.92 -12.86
C PHE A 249 17.52 -16.64 -13.00
N LEU A 250 18.11 -17.01 -11.87
CA LEU A 250 19.42 -17.72 -11.86
C LEU A 250 19.32 -19.21 -12.23
N GLY A 251 18.11 -19.80 -12.16
CA GLY A 251 17.93 -21.24 -12.36
C GLY A 251 18.15 -22.07 -11.10
N GLY A 252 17.95 -21.47 -9.90
CA GLY A 252 17.92 -22.16 -8.62
C GLY A 252 19.04 -21.80 -7.64
N ALA A 253 19.00 -22.42 -6.47
CA ALA A 253 19.92 -22.14 -5.36
C ALA A 253 21.38 -22.47 -5.69
N GLU A 254 21.63 -23.55 -6.43
CA GLU A 254 22.99 -23.95 -6.84
C GLU A 254 23.67 -22.85 -7.66
N ARG A 255 22.92 -22.22 -8.57
CA ARG A 255 23.43 -21.12 -9.39
C ARG A 255 23.64 -19.85 -8.56
N LEU A 256 22.85 -19.64 -7.53
CA LEU A 256 23.09 -18.55 -6.59
C LEU A 256 24.42 -18.72 -5.85
N TRP A 257 24.72 -19.93 -5.34
CA TRP A 257 25.98 -20.21 -4.65
C TRP A 257 27.22 -20.06 -5.53
N GLN A 258 27.06 -20.17 -6.84
CA GLN A 258 28.14 -19.93 -7.82
C GLN A 258 28.41 -18.44 -8.07
N GLN A 259 27.54 -17.53 -7.58
CA GLN A 259 27.78 -16.09 -7.72
C GLN A 259 28.99 -15.65 -6.86
N ALA A 260 29.67 -14.66 -7.34
CA ALA A 260 30.88 -14.00 -6.81
C ALA A 260 31.20 -14.26 -5.32
N GLY A 261 31.99 -15.30 -5.01
CA GLY A 261 32.51 -15.58 -3.67
C GLY A 261 31.52 -16.20 -2.67
N LEU A 262 30.22 -16.34 -3.01
CA LEU A 262 29.23 -16.89 -2.09
C LEU A 262 29.54 -18.30 -1.63
N SER A 263 30.08 -19.16 -2.49
CA SER A 263 30.47 -20.54 -2.15
C SER A 263 31.52 -20.64 -1.02
N GLN A 264 32.26 -19.57 -0.75
CA GLN A 264 33.29 -19.52 0.29
C GLN A 264 32.79 -19.05 1.65
N THR A 265 31.51 -18.72 1.77
CA THR A 265 30.92 -18.16 2.97
C THR A 265 30.45 -19.22 3.98
N PRO A 266 30.28 -18.87 5.26
CA PRO A 266 29.62 -19.73 6.24
C PRO A 266 28.21 -20.12 5.79
N ALA A 267 27.46 -19.17 5.20
CA ALA A 267 26.13 -19.42 4.67
C ALA A 267 26.09 -20.57 3.66
N ALA A 268 27.05 -20.63 2.74
CA ALA A 268 27.13 -21.72 1.75
C ALA A 268 27.50 -23.05 2.40
N ARG A 269 28.49 -23.06 3.33
CA ARG A 269 28.88 -24.28 4.05
C ARG A 269 27.74 -24.91 4.82
N HIS A 270 26.85 -24.10 5.37
CA HIS A 270 25.68 -24.54 6.14
C HIS A 270 24.38 -24.53 5.35
N GLN A 271 24.42 -24.24 4.04
CA GLN A 271 23.27 -24.18 3.14
C GLN A 271 22.16 -23.24 3.66
N ARG A 272 22.54 -22.18 4.38
CA ARG A 272 21.61 -21.20 4.96
C ARG A 272 21.19 -20.17 3.91
N LEU A 273 20.19 -20.54 3.13
CA LEU A 273 19.56 -19.69 2.11
C LEU A 273 18.09 -19.48 2.46
N LEU A 274 17.67 -18.22 2.54
CA LEU A 274 16.29 -17.81 2.71
C LEU A 274 15.80 -17.12 1.45
N ALA A 275 14.60 -17.47 0.97
CA ALA A 275 14.00 -16.87 -0.20
C ALA A 275 12.57 -16.40 0.09
N PHE A 276 12.27 -15.17 -0.31
CA PHE A 276 10.96 -14.54 -0.15
C PHE A 276 10.50 -13.92 -1.47
N ASP A 277 9.19 -13.77 -1.66
CA ASP A 277 8.63 -12.91 -2.71
C ASP A 277 9.25 -11.51 -2.58
N GLY A 278 9.86 -11.02 -3.66
CA GLY A 278 10.63 -9.78 -3.64
C GLY A 278 9.80 -8.56 -3.29
N MET A 279 8.56 -8.50 -3.78
CA MET A 279 7.68 -7.35 -3.49
C MET A 279 7.08 -7.42 -2.08
N ALA A 280 6.88 -8.61 -1.52
CA ALA A 280 6.50 -8.77 -0.12
C ALA A 280 7.63 -8.35 0.82
N LEU A 281 8.87 -8.74 0.50
CA LEU A 281 10.04 -8.45 1.31
C LEU A 281 10.45 -6.96 1.24
N LEU A 282 10.45 -6.37 0.04
CA LEU A 282 11.07 -5.07 -0.19
C LEU A 282 10.07 -3.92 -0.37
N GLY A 283 8.78 -4.23 -0.61
CA GLY A 283 7.79 -3.24 -1.02
C GLY A 283 7.16 -2.43 0.11
N PHE A 284 7.39 -2.76 1.38
CA PHE A 284 6.77 -2.08 2.52
C PHE A 284 5.25 -1.92 2.31
N GLY A 285 4.61 -3.05 1.99
CA GLY A 285 3.18 -3.18 1.77
C GLY A 285 2.46 -3.89 2.92
N PRO A 286 1.16 -4.19 2.75
CA PRO A 286 0.35 -4.84 3.78
C PRO A 286 0.86 -6.21 4.25
N ARG A 287 1.71 -6.90 3.47
CA ARG A 287 2.33 -8.18 3.88
C ARG A 287 3.55 -8.02 4.79
N MET A 288 4.05 -6.80 5.00
CA MET A 288 5.29 -6.54 5.74
C MET A 288 5.32 -7.21 7.14
N PRO A 289 4.30 -7.11 8.02
CA PRO A 289 4.36 -7.75 9.33
C PRO A 289 4.46 -9.27 9.26
N SER A 290 3.72 -9.91 8.35
CA SER A 290 3.75 -11.37 8.19
C SER A 290 5.11 -11.85 7.65
N VAL A 291 5.71 -11.12 6.70
CA VAL A 291 7.05 -11.40 6.19
C VAL A 291 8.11 -11.26 7.29
N LEU A 292 8.01 -10.22 8.10
CA LEU A 292 8.93 -10.04 9.25
C LEU A 292 8.81 -11.17 10.26
N THR A 293 7.60 -11.57 10.61
CA THR A 293 7.37 -12.73 11.51
C THR A 293 8.01 -14.00 10.95
N GLN A 294 7.86 -14.25 9.65
CA GLN A 294 8.47 -15.41 9.00
C GLN A 294 9.99 -15.30 8.96
N LEU A 295 10.54 -14.12 8.63
CA LEU A 295 11.96 -13.87 8.58
C LEU A 295 12.61 -14.05 9.97
N GLN A 296 12.00 -13.50 11.03
CA GLN A 296 12.46 -13.69 12.41
C GLN A 296 12.54 -15.17 12.79
N ARG A 297 11.50 -15.96 12.48
CA ARG A 297 11.47 -17.41 12.76
C ARG A 297 12.55 -18.19 12.02
N GLN A 298 12.87 -17.81 10.78
CA GLN A 298 13.88 -18.50 9.98
C GLN A 298 15.32 -18.08 10.34
N LEU A 299 15.49 -16.94 10.99
CA LEU A 299 16.78 -16.44 11.48
C LEU A 299 17.11 -16.91 12.89
N ALA A 300 16.12 -17.28 13.68
CA ALA A 300 16.30 -17.87 15.01
C ALA A 300 16.90 -19.28 14.91
#